data_0772d375507c04bbed60211d52c7d71c
#
_entry.id   0772d375507c04bbed60211d52c7d71c
#
_cell.length_a   1.000
_cell.length_b   1.000
_cell.length_c   1.000
_cell.angle_alpha   90.00
_cell.angle_beta   90.00
_cell.angle_gamma   90.00
#
_symmetry.space_group_name_H-M   'P 1'
#
loop_
_entity.id
_entity.type
_entity.pdbx_description
1 polymer ?
#
loop_
_entity_poly.entity_id
_entity_poly.type
_entity_poly.pdbx_seq_one_letter_code
_entity_poly.pdbx_strand_id
1 'polypeptide(L)'
;MKKIIFAALTAAAIGTASAATYKVDEYHANARFAIDHFNTSTNVGGFYGLTGSVDFDQAKRTGKIDITIPVANLQSGSQHFTDHLKSADIFDAAKYPNIRFVSTKFNFNGKKLLSVDGNLTMHGKTAPVKLKAEKFNCYQSPMAKTEVCGGDFSTTIDRTKWGVNYLVDAGMTKTVRIDIQIEAAKQ
;
A
#
# COMPACT_ATOMS: atom_id res chain seq x y z
N MET A 1 -6.86 45.77 55.92
CA MET A 1 -6.09 44.61 55.43
C MET A 1 -6.67 44.23 54.10
N LYS A 2 -5.95 44.53 52.98
CA LYS A 2 -6.37 44.21 51.58
C LYS A 2 -5.82 42.84 51.22
N LYS A 3 -6.71 41.86 50.94
CA LYS A 3 -6.33 40.55 50.47
C LYS A 3 -6.14 40.59 48.97
N ILE A 4 -4.92 40.37 48.49
CA ILE A 4 -4.55 40.25 47.07
C ILE A 4 -4.77 38.78 46.72
N ILE A 5 -5.72 38.50 45.81
CA ILE A 5 -5.96 37.17 45.24
C ILE A 5 -5.07 37.06 43.99
N PHE A 6 -4.10 36.19 44.04
CA PHE A 6 -3.31 35.78 42.86
C PHE A 6 -4.10 34.74 42.06
N ALA A 7 -4.60 35.11 40.91
CA ALA A 7 -5.16 34.19 39.94
C ALA A 7 -4.00 33.54 39.17
N ALA A 8 -3.75 32.24 39.39
CA ALA A 8 -2.80 31.49 38.62
C ALA A 8 -3.44 31.11 37.25
N LEU A 9 -2.94 31.75 36.19
CA LEU A 9 -3.27 31.37 34.82
C LEU A 9 -2.51 30.06 34.48
N THR A 10 -3.21 28.93 34.48
CA THR A 10 -2.69 27.67 33.91
C THR A 10 -2.74 27.75 32.39
N ALA A 11 -1.61 27.99 31.74
CA ALA A 11 -1.48 27.86 30.30
C ALA A 11 -1.56 26.36 29.93
N ALA A 12 -2.69 25.95 29.36
CA ALA A 12 -2.81 24.63 28.76
C ALA A 12 -1.94 24.57 27.51
N ALA A 13 -0.86 23.81 27.55
CA ALA A 13 -0.04 23.51 26.37
C ALA A 13 -0.89 22.67 25.40
N ILE A 14 -1.36 23.28 24.31
CA ILE A 14 -2.02 22.58 23.21
C ILE A 14 -0.88 21.88 22.44
N GLY A 15 -0.65 20.62 22.79
CA GLY A 15 0.23 19.75 22.03
C GLY A 15 -0.30 19.61 20.59
N THR A 16 0.42 20.13 19.60
CA THR A 16 0.13 19.84 18.19
C THR A 16 0.41 18.38 17.94
N ALA A 17 -0.64 17.54 17.85
CA ALA A 17 -0.49 16.17 17.39
C ALA A 17 0.10 16.21 15.96
N SER A 18 1.36 15.81 15.84
CA SER A 18 2.02 15.58 14.55
C SER A 18 1.60 14.22 14.00
N ALA A 19 1.58 14.07 12.68
CA ALA A 19 1.45 12.76 12.06
C ALA A 19 2.55 11.83 12.60
N ALA A 20 2.19 10.62 12.98
CA ALA A 20 3.17 9.61 13.36
C ALA A 20 3.69 8.91 12.12
N THR A 21 4.98 8.62 12.11
CA THR A 21 5.62 7.84 11.05
C THR A 21 5.61 6.37 11.43
N TYR A 22 5.23 5.52 10.50
CA TYR A 22 5.21 4.06 10.62
C TYR A 22 6.10 3.47 9.54
N LYS A 23 6.92 2.51 9.92
CA LYS A 23 7.73 1.72 9.00
C LYS A 23 6.98 0.44 8.64
N VAL A 24 6.93 0.12 7.36
CA VAL A 24 6.30 -1.12 6.87
C VAL A 24 7.02 -2.34 7.45
N ASP A 25 6.24 -3.29 7.95
CA ASP A 25 6.71 -4.61 8.31
C ASP A 25 6.73 -5.51 7.07
N GLU A 26 7.92 -5.78 6.55
CA GLU A 26 8.11 -6.55 5.33
C GLU A 26 7.58 -7.99 5.40
N TYR A 27 7.46 -8.56 6.61
CA TYR A 27 6.91 -9.91 6.81
C TYR A 27 5.39 -9.93 6.73
N HIS A 28 4.73 -8.79 7.02
CA HIS A 28 3.27 -8.64 6.96
C HIS A 28 2.83 -7.69 5.83
N ALA A 29 3.66 -7.56 4.77
CA ALA A 29 3.37 -6.72 3.63
C ALA A 29 3.53 -7.50 2.31
N ASN A 30 2.43 -7.61 1.55
CA ASN A 30 2.43 -8.24 0.23
C ASN A 30 1.35 -7.64 -0.68
N ALA A 31 1.57 -7.77 -1.99
CA ALA A 31 0.59 -7.44 -3.02
C ALA A 31 0.42 -8.64 -3.95
N ARG A 32 -0.73 -9.30 -3.87
CA ARG A 32 -1.06 -10.49 -4.65
C ARG A 32 -1.92 -10.11 -5.83
N PHE A 33 -1.73 -10.77 -6.95
CA PHE A 33 -2.53 -10.57 -8.14
C PHE A 33 -3.25 -11.84 -8.58
N ALA A 34 -4.38 -11.64 -9.25
CA ALA A 34 -5.14 -12.68 -9.93
C ALA A 34 -5.52 -12.16 -11.32
N ILE A 35 -5.23 -12.95 -12.36
CA ILE A 35 -5.53 -12.64 -13.75
C ILE A 35 -6.16 -13.83 -14.43
N ASP A 36 -7.27 -13.61 -15.14
CA ASP A 36 -7.91 -14.62 -15.95
C ASP A 36 -7.00 -15.04 -17.12
N HIS A 37 -6.89 -16.32 -17.36
CA HIS A 37 -6.11 -16.92 -18.43
C HIS A 37 -7.03 -17.52 -19.49
N PHE A 38 -7.40 -16.71 -20.47
CA PHE A 38 -8.23 -17.08 -21.63
C PHE A 38 -9.60 -17.70 -21.25
N ASN A 39 -10.26 -17.19 -20.21
CA ASN A 39 -11.52 -17.71 -19.65
C ASN A 39 -11.46 -19.20 -19.25
N THR A 40 -10.25 -19.71 -18.97
CA THR A 40 -10.02 -21.12 -18.63
C THR A 40 -9.67 -21.30 -17.16
N SER A 41 -8.75 -20.52 -16.67
CA SER A 41 -8.27 -20.59 -15.28
C SER A 41 -7.79 -19.23 -14.80
N THR A 42 -7.50 -19.10 -13.51
CA THR A 42 -6.95 -17.87 -12.94
C THR A 42 -5.50 -18.09 -12.54
N ASN A 43 -4.59 -17.37 -13.19
CA ASN A 43 -3.20 -17.32 -12.77
C ASN A 43 -3.07 -16.38 -11.56
N VAL A 44 -2.34 -16.80 -10.55
CA VAL A 44 -2.09 -16.05 -9.32
C VAL A 44 -0.60 -15.93 -9.05
N GLY A 45 -0.24 -14.87 -8.36
CA GLY A 45 1.10 -14.64 -7.86
C GLY A 45 1.12 -13.47 -6.90
N GLY A 46 2.29 -13.10 -6.38
CA GLY A 46 2.41 -12.00 -5.45
C GLY A 46 3.82 -11.46 -5.37
N PHE A 47 3.88 -10.20 -4.96
CA PHE A 47 5.10 -9.52 -4.56
C PHE A 47 5.16 -9.51 -3.04
N TYR A 48 6.32 -9.83 -2.47
CA TYR A 48 6.54 -9.96 -1.05
C TYR A 48 7.69 -9.07 -0.59
N GLY A 49 7.81 -8.84 0.72
CA GLY A 49 8.88 -7.99 1.25
C GLY A 49 8.75 -6.53 0.78
N LEU A 50 7.54 -5.99 0.79
CA LEU A 50 7.29 -4.59 0.50
C LEU A 50 7.96 -3.74 1.57
N THR A 51 8.57 -2.62 1.15
CA THR A 51 9.23 -1.67 2.05
C THR A 51 8.66 -0.27 1.89
N GLY A 52 8.91 0.59 2.88
CA GLY A 52 8.48 1.97 2.80
C GLY A 52 7.98 2.53 4.12
N SER A 53 7.30 3.66 4.05
CA SER A 53 6.78 4.38 5.20
C SER A 53 5.35 4.85 5.00
N VAL A 54 4.67 5.01 6.13
CA VAL A 54 3.34 5.61 6.23
C VAL A 54 3.42 6.71 7.28
N ASP A 55 3.15 7.95 6.90
CA ASP A 55 2.86 9.02 7.85
C ASP A 55 1.35 9.04 8.05
N PHE A 56 0.88 8.93 9.27
CA PHE A 56 -0.56 8.88 9.54
C PHE A 56 -0.94 9.70 10.76
N ASP A 57 -1.90 10.62 10.57
CA ASP A 57 -2.55 11.38 11.63
C ASP A 57 -3.99 10.85 11.78
N GLN A 58 -4.18 10.01 12.79
CA GLN A 58 -5.47 9.38 13.06
C GLN A 58 -6.54 10.41 13.44
N ALA A 59 -6.18 11.49 14.15
CA ALA A 59 -7.11 12.52 14.57
C ALA A 59 -7.58 13.38 13.39
N LYS A 60 -6.66 13.78 12.52
CA LYS A 60 -6.96 14.54 11.30
C LYS A 60 -7.45 13.67 10.13
N ARG A 61 -7.28 12.34 10.23
CA ARG A 61 -7.64 11.37 9.17
C ARG A 61 -6.90 11.67 7.86
N THR A 62 -5.64 12.04 7.99
CA THR A 62 -4.76 12.34 6.86
C THR A 62 -3.53 11.44 6.93
N GLY A 63 -2.92 11.18 5.79
CA GLY A 63 -1.71 10.39 5.75
C GLY A 63 -0.99 10.51 4.42
N LYS A 64 0.21 9.97 4.40
CA LYS A 64 1.03 9.79 3.22
C LYS A 64 1.61 8.39 3.24
N ILE A 65 1.52 7.70 2.13
CA ILE A 65 2.08 6.36 1.92
C ILE A 65 3.11 6.47 0.80
N ASP A 66 4.26 5.86 1.00
CA ASP A 66 5.29 5.70 -0.02
C ASP A 66 5.86 4.27 0.10
N ILE A 67 5.43 3.40 -0.80
CA ILE A 67 5.74 1.97 -0.77
C ILE A 67 6.53 1.59 -2.00
N THR A 68 7.63 0.85 -1.78
CA THR A 68 8.43 0.20 -2.82
C THR A 68 8.16 -1.30 -2.80
N ILE A 69 7.93 -1.85 -3.97
CA ILE A 69 7.61 -3.26 -4.20
C ILE A 69 8.70 -3.85 -5.09
N PRO A 70 9.64 -4.65 -4.54
CA PRO A 70 10.72 -5.24 -5.31
C PRO A 70 10.19 -6.30 -6.29
N VAL A 71 10.43 -6.13 -7.60
CA VAL A 71 10.03 -7.10 -8.62
C VAL A 71 10.80 -8.42 -8.46
N ALA A 72 12.02 -8.35 -7.93
CA ALA A 72 12.83 -9.53 -7.62
C ALA A 72 12.12 -10.51 -6.66
N ASN A 73 11.26 -10.00 -5.77
CA ASN A 73 10.54 -10.80 -4.76
C ASN A 73 9.19 -11.35 -5.27
N LEU A 74 8.92 -11.25 -6.58
CA LEU A 74 7.74 -11.86 -7.20
C LEU A 74 7.81 -13.40 -7.10
N GLN A 75 6.69 -14.01 -6.76
CA GLN A 75 6.50 -15.46 -6.68
C GLN A 75 5.13 -15.85 -7.27
N SER A 76 5.06 -17.00 -7.95
CA SER A 76 3.83 -17.50 -8.57
C SER A 76 3.53 -18.97 -8.26
N GLY A 77 4.25 -19.57 -7.30
CA GLY A 77 4.12 -21.01 -6.98
C GLY A 77 4.83 -21.95 -7.95
N SER A 78 5.32 -21.46 -9.09
CA SER A 78 6.15 -22.18 -10.06
C SER A 78 7.39 -21.35 -10.39
N GLN A 79 8.58 -21.91 -10.27
CA GLN A 79 9.83 -21.20 -10.57
C GLN A 79 9.87 -20.77 -12.04
N HIS A 80 9.53 -21.67 -12.96
CA HIS A 80 9.51 -21.38 -14.40
C HIS A 80 8.56 -20.20 -14.72
N PHE A 81 7.36 -20.20 -14.15
CA PHE A 81 6.41 -19.11 -14.37
C PHE A 81 6.85 -17.82 -13.68
N THR A 82 7.46 -17.91 -12.51
CA THR A 82 8.05 -16.76 -11.81
C THR A 82 9.15 -16.09 -12.65
N ASP A 83 10.04 -16.89 -13.25
CA ASP A 83 11.11 -16.39 -14.11
C ASP A 83 10.56 -15.74 -15.37
N HIS A 84 9.54 -16.33 -15.98
CA HIS A 84 8.85 -15.74 -17.13
C HIS A 84 8.16 -14.41 -16.76
N LEU A 85 7.48 -14.33 -15.63
CA LEU A 85 6.89 -13.08 -15.16
C LEU A 85 7.93 -11.98 -14.96
N LYS A 86 9.14 -12.31 -14.47
CA LYS A 86 10.25 -11.36 -14.29
C LYS A 86 10.97 -10.98 -15.58
N SER A 87 10.76 -11.72 -16.65
CA SER A 87 11.43 -11.51 -17.93
C SER A 87 11.07 -10.18 -18.61
N ALA A 88 11.78 -9.84 -19.67
CA ALA A 88 11.53 -8.65 -20.50
C ALA A 88 10.12 -8.64 -21.15
N ASP A 89 9.50 -9.81 -21.29
CA ASP A 89 8.19 -9.96 -21.91
C ASP A 89 7.05 -9.36 -21.03
N ILE A 90 7.24 -9.35 -19.68
CA ILE A 90 6.17 -8.99 -18.75
C ILE A 90 6.58 -7.84 -17.83
N PHE A 91 7.35 -8.10 -16.75
CA PHE A 91 7.73 -7.05 -15.79
C PHE A 91 9.10 -6.42 -16.08
N ASP A 92 9.95 -7.05 -16.88
CA ASP A 92 11.31 -6.60 -17.21
C ASP A 92 12.08 -6.16 -15.94
N ALA A 93 12.23 -7.11 -15.02
CA ALA A 93 12.81 -6.85 -13.70
C ALA A 93 14.23 -6.27 -13.74
N ALA A 94 14.97 -6.57 -14.80
CA ALA A 94 16.33 -6.04 -15.02
C ALA A 94 16.30 -4.53 -15.27
N LYS A 95 15.31 -4.05 -16.02
CA LYS A 95 15.15 -2.64 -16.36
C LYS A 95 14.28 -1.88 -15.36
N TYR A 96 13.28 -2.53 -14.78
CA TYR A 96 12.31 -1.96 -13.85
C TYR A 96 12.29 -2.76 -12.54
N PRO A 97 13.34 -2.67 -11.71
CA PRO A 97 13.49 -3.52 -10.53
C PRO A 97 12.45 -3.28 -9.44
N ASN A 98 11.76 -2.14 -9.49
CA ASN A 98 10.80 -1.76 -8.46
C ASN A 98 9.48 -1.25 -9.06
N ILE A 99 8.39 -1.62 -8.41
CA ILE A 99 7.10 -0.96 -8.53
C ILE A 99 6.98 -0.02 -7.32
N ARG A 100 6.36 1.17 -7.48
CA ARG A 100 6.18 2.13 -6.39
C ARG A 100 4.75 2.63 -6.33
N PHE A 101 4.20 2.72 -5.13
CA PHE A 101 2.92 3.36 -4.86
C PHE A 101 3.11 4.56 -3.94
N VAL A 102 2.59 5.73 -4.35
CA VAL A 102 2.58 6.94 -3.54
C VAL A 102 1.14 7.43 -3.42
N SER A 103 0.63 7.53 -2.19
CA SER A 103 -0.72 8.01 -1.95
C SER A 103 -0.87 9.50 -2.27
N THR A 104 -2.08 9.88 -2.70
CA THR A 104 -2.47 11.28 -2.92
C THR A 104 -3.59 11.71 -1.98
N LYS A 105 -4.44 10.75 -1.55
CA LYS A 105 -5.59 11.07 -0.70
C LYS A 105 -6.07 9.85 0.08
N PHE A 106 -6.41 10.08 1.34
CA PHE A 106 -7.16 9.13 2.18
C PHE A 106 -8.63 9.54 2.19
N ASN A 107 -9.54 8.61 1.90
CA ASN A 107 -10.97 8.85 1.87
C ASN A 107 -11.64 8.15 3.05
N PHE A 108 -12.21 8.94 3.95
CA PHE A 108 -12.90 8.45 5.16
C PHE A 108 -14.40 8.72 5.11
N ASN A 109 -15.17 7.84 5.76
CA ASN A 109 -16.54 8.10 6.18
C ASN A 109 -16.61 7.96 7.70
N GLY A 110 -16.77 9.06 8.40
CA GLY A 110 -16.60 9.10 9.84
C GLY A 110 -15.18 8.61 10.23
N LYS A 111 -15.10 7.55 11.04
CA LYS A 111 -13.83 6.92 11.44
C LYS A 111 -13.37 5.81 10.49
N LYS A 112 -14.22 5.39 9.55
CA LYS A 112 -13.92 4.26 8.66
C LYS A 112 -13.14 4.74 7.44
N LEU A 113 -11.94 4.19 7.22
CA LEU A 113 -11.21 4.35 5.95
C LEU A 113 -11.96 3.59 4.85
N LEU A 114 -12.30 4.27 3.76
CA LEU A 114 -12.98 3.68 2.61
C LEU A 114 -12.02 3.31 1.50
N SER A 115 -11.05 4.20 1.23
CA SER A 115 -10.07 3.99 0.18
C SER A 115 -8.87 4.92 0.34
N VAL A 116 -7.78 4.56 -0.34
CA VAL A 116 -6.60 5.40 -0.54
C VAL A 116 -6.43 5.60 -2.05
N ASP A 117 -6.46 6.84 -2.51
CA ASP A 117 -6.10 7.20 -3.88
C ASP A 117 -4.58 7.42 -3.94
N GLY A 118 -3.96 7.07 -5.05
CA GLY A 118 -2.52 7.25 -5.24
C GLY A 118 -2.08 7.01 -6.67
N ASN A 119 -0.78 7.17 -6.88
CA ASN A 119 -0.11 6.92 -8.14
C ASN A 119 0.72 5.63 -8.04
N LEU A 120 0.46 4.72 -8.94
CA LEU A 120 1.24 3.50 -9.12
C LEU A 120 2.21 3.69 -10.27
N THR A 121 3.50 3.51 -9.98
CA THR A 121 4.55 3.47 -10.99
C THR A 121 4.98 2.02 -11.19
N MET A 122 4.86 1.51 -12.39
CA MET A 122 5.22 0.15 -12.77
C MET A 122 5.72 0.16 -14.22
N HIS A 123 6.72 -0.65 -14.54
CA HIS A 123 7.26 -0.75 -15.89
C HIS A 123 7.59 0.64 -16.52
N GLY A 124 8.12 1.55 -15.69
CA GLY A 124 8.51 2.91 -16.08
C GLY A 124 7.35 3.89 -16.33
N LYS A 125 6.09 3.48 -16.16
CA LYS A 125 4.92 4.32 -16.35
C LYS A 125 4.18 4.54 -15.04
N THR A 126 3.60 5.74 -14.89
CA THR A 126 2.81 6.12 -13.70
C THR A 126 1.37 6.37 -14.10
N ALA A 127 0.44 5.78 -13.36
CA ALA A 127 -1.00 6.04 -13.52
C ALA A 127 -1.71 6.04 -12.16
N PRO A 128 -2.84 6.76 -12.06
CA PRO A 128 -3.62 6.80 -10.83
C PRO A 128 -4.31 5.46 -10.57
N VAL A 129 -4.35 5.08 -9.29
CA VAL A 129 -5.10 3.93 -8.79
C VAL A 129 -5.85 4.30 -7.52
N LYS A 130 -6.95 3.59 -7.26
CA LYS A 130 -7.72 3.67 -6.02
C LYS A 130 -7.66 2.32 -5.33
N LEU A 131 -7.14 2.29 -4.12
CA LEU A 131 -7.10 1.12 -3.25
C LEU A 131 -8.34 1.17 -2.35
N LYS A 132 -9.29 0.27 -2.53
CA LYS A 132 -10.44 0.11 -1.66
C LYS A 132 -9.97 -0.53 -0.35
N ALA A 133 -10.31 0.05 0.80
CA ALA A 133 -10.05 -0.54 2.09
C ALA A 133 -11.12 -1.60 2.40
N GLU A 134 -10.71 -2.86 2.50
CA GLU A 134 -11.58 -3.96 2.93
C GLU A 134 -11.65 -3.99 4.46
N LYS A 135 -10.51 -3.79 5.11
CA LYS A 135 -10.40 -3.52 6.54
C LYS A 135 -9.20 -2.60 6.81
N PHE A 136 -9.26 -1.85 7.91
CA PHE A 136 -8.16 -1.03 8.41
C PHE A 136 -8.30 -0.91 9.93
N ASN A 137 -7.20 -1.09 10.66
CA ASN A 137 -7.17 -0.97 12.11
C ASN A 137 -5.78 -0.54 12.59
N CYS A 138 -5.75 0.08 13.78
CA CYS A 138 -4.54 0.30 14.55
C CYS A 138 -4.69 -0.39 15.90
N TYR A 139 -3.61 -1.04 16.39
CA TYR A 139 -3.61 -1.76 17.67
C TYR A 139 -2.24 -1.67 18.35
N GLN A 140 -2.21 -1.87 19.67
CA GLN A 140 -0.94 -2.01 20.40
C GLN A 140 -0.41 -3.42 20.22
N SER A 141 0.68 -3.54 19.48
CA SER A 141 1.29 -4.84 19.20
C SER A 141 2.10 -5.32 20.41
N PRO A 142 1.81 -6.51 20.97
CA PRO A 142 2.59 -7.08 22.06
C PRO A 142 4.01 -7.49 21.61
N MET A 143 4.20 -7.80 20.32
CA MET A 143 5.48 -8.19 19.74
C MET A 143 6.33 -6.97 19.38
N ALA A 144 5.78 -6.01 18.64
CA ALA A 144 6.48 -4.78 18.27
C ALA A 144 6.61 -3.79 19.44
N LYS A 145 5.85 -3.97 20.55
CA LYS A 145 5.77 -3.09 21.71
C LYS A 145 5.47 -1.63 21.37
N THR A 146 4.78 -1.42 20.26
CA THR A 146 4.36 -0.12 19.76
C THR A 146 3.03 -0.25 19.03
N GLU A 147 2.44 0.88 18.64
CA GLU A 147 1.25 0.89 17.79
C GLU A 147 1.59 0.38 16.40
N VAL A 148 0.78 -0.55 15.90
CA VAL A 148 0.81 -1.04 14.52
C VAL A 148 -0.49 -0.68 13.85
N CYS A 149 -0.41 -0.07 12.67
CA CYS A 149 -1.57 0.22 11.83
C CYS A 149 -1.43 -0.58 10.53
N GLY A 150 -2.55 -1.10 10.05
CA GLY A 150 -2.55 -1.87 8.80
C GLY A 150 -3.92 -2.28 8.35
N GLY A 151 -3.96 -3.05 7.27
CA GLY A 151 -5.21 -3.53 6.72
C GLY A 151 -5.07 -4.34 5.45
N ASP A 152 -6.23 -4.73 4.93
CA ASP A 152 -6.37 -5.32 3.62
C ASP A 152 -7.00 -4.32 2.66
N PHE A 153 -6.43 -4.24 1.46
CA PHE A 153 -6.91 -3.38 0.39
C PHE A 153 -7.06 -4.16 -0.89
N SER A 154 -7.94 -3.69 -1.77
CA SER A 154 -8.10 -4.29 -3.09
C SER A 154 -8.21 -3.23 -4.18
N THR A 155 -7.82 -3.62 -5.39
CA THR A 155 -8.06 -2.83 -6.60
C THR A 155 -8.13 -3.72 -7.82
N THR A 156 -8.68 -3.19 -8.90
CA THR A 156 -8.64 -3.80 -10.22
C THR A 156 -8.05 -2.79 -11.19
N ILE A 157 -7.03 -3.21 -11.93
CA ILE A 157 -6.31 -2.34 -12.87
C ILE A 157 -6.40 -2.89 -14.29
N ASP A 158 -6.28 -2.00 -15.27
CA ASP A 158 -5.95 -2.33 -16.65
C ASP A 158 -4.42 -2.28 -16.80
N ARG A 159 -3.77 -3.44 -16.91
CA ARG A 159 -2.31 -3.59 -16.96
C ARG A 159 -1.66 -2.91 -18.17
N THR A 160 -2.44 -2.66 -19.23
CA THR A 160 -1.93 -2.01 -20.45
C THR A 160 -1.57 -0.55 -20.23
N LYS A 161 -2.15 0.11 -19.21
CA LYS A 161 -1.77 1.47 -18.83
C LYS A 161 -0.30 1.60 -18.44
N TRP A 162 0.30 0.51 -17.96
CA TRP A 162 1.72 0.43 -17.63
C TRP A 162 2.56 -0.27 -18.70
N GLY A 163 1.94 -0.62 -19.85
CA GLY A 163 2.66 -1.29 -20.95
C GLY A 163 2.92 -2.77 -20.71
N VAL A 164 2.27 -3.40 -19.73
CA VAL A 164 2.33 -4.85 -19.50
C VAL A 164 1.31 -5.51 -20.44
N ASN A 165 1.71 -5.72 -21.71
CA ASN A 165 0.78 -6.06 -22.79
C ASN A 165 0.87 -7.53 -23.24
N TYR A 166 1.70 -8.34 -22.59
CA TYR A 166 1.93 -9.73 -23.00
C TYR A 166 0.62 -10.48 -23.27
N LEU A 167 0.49 -11.07 -24.45
CA LEU A 167 -0.67 -11.82 -24.96
C LEU A 167 -2.01 -11.04 -24.99
N VAL A 168 -2.03 -9.73 -24.83
CA VAL A 168 -3.29 -8.95 -24.94
C VAL A 168 -3.88 -9.08 -26.35
N ASP A 169 -3.05 -8.95 -27.38
CA ASP A 169 -3.49 -9.07 -28.78
C ASP A 169 -3.89 -10.50 -29.16
N ALA A 170 -3.48 -11.50 -28.38
CA ALA A 170 -3.92 -12.89 -28.48
C ALA A 170 -5.19 -13.19 -27.69
N GLY A 171 -5.82 -12.19 -27.06
CA GLY A 171 -7.09 -12.31 -26.35
C GLY A 171 -6.98 -12.51 -24.83
N MET A 172 -5.78 -12.42 -24.24
CA MET A 172 -5.66 -12.44 -22.79
C MET A 172 -6.20 -11.15 -22.18
N THR A 173 -6.87 -11.26 -21.03
CA THR A 173 -7.49 -10.10 -20.37
C THR A 173 -6.49 -8.99 -20.03
N LYS A 174 -6.96 -7.75 -20.13
CA LYS A 174 -6.23 -6.56 -19.65
C LYS A 174 -6.40 -6.35 -18.14
N THR A 175 -7.44 -6.95 -17.57
CA THR A 175 -7.88 -6.71 -16.19
C THR A 175 -7.15 -7.61 -15.22
N VAL A 176 -6.55 -7.00 -14.20
CA VAL A 176 -5.85 -7.70 -13.11
C VAL A 176 -6.44 -7.25 -11.79
N ARG A 177 -6.89 -8.20 -10.98
CA ARG A 177 -7.25 -7.96 -9.58
C ARG A 177 -5.98 -7.97 -8.73
N ILE A 178 -5.91 -7.04 -7.78
CA ILE A 178 -4.81 -6.94 -6.83
C ILE A 178 -5.40 -6.90 -5.41
N ASP A 179 -4.93 -7.79 -4.55
CA ASP A 179 -5.26 -7.85 -3.13
C ASP A 179 -3.98 -7.56 -2.33
N ILE A 180 -4.04 -6.58 -1.44
CA ILE A 180 -2.90 -6.06 -0.69
C ILE A 180 -3.15 -6.31 0.79
N GLN A 181 -2.17 -6.86 1.47
CA GLN A 181 -2.06 -6.92 2.91
C GLN A 181 -0.88 -6.06 3.33
N ILE A 182 -1.04 -5.21 4.33
CA ILE A 182 0.06 -4.36 4.81
C ILE A 182 -0.12 -4.01 6.28
N GLU A 183 0.95 -4.14 7.05
CA GLU A 183 1.07 -3.61 8.40
C GLU A 183 2.31 -2.72 8.51
N ALA A 184 2.25 -1.71 9.38
CA ALA A 184 3.35 -0.80 9.63
C ALA A 184 3.42 -0.44 11.11
N ALA A 185 4.63 -0.49 11.68
CA ALA A 185 4.90 -0.21 13.08
C ALA A 185 5.34 1.24 13.28
N LYS A 186 4.76 1.90 14.28
CA LYS A 186 5.10 3.27 14.67
C LYS A 186 6.56 3.35 15.14
N GLN A 187 7.24 4.39 14.67
CA GLN A 187 8.64 4.69 14.97
C GLN A 187 8.78 5.64 16.17
#